data_a093779c26609c5f0bfe3b0ae69d66e8
#
_entry.id   a093779c26609c5f0bfe3b0ae69d66e8
#
_cell.length_a   1.000
_cell.length_b   1.000
_cell.length_c   1.000
_cell.angle_alpha   90.00
_cell.angle_beta   90.00
_cell.angle_gamma   90.00
#
_symmetry.space_group_name_H-M   'P 1'
#
loop_
_entity.id
_entity.type
_entity.pdbx_description
1 polymer ?
#
loop_
_entity_poly.entity_id
_entity_poly.type
_entity_poly.pdbx_seq_one_letter_code
_entity_poly.pdbx_strand_id
1 'polypeptide(L)'
;MLYWAATSVVALETFLGGVVDLTHGRTGVVSGPFVTEVVTSLGYPVYILAIIGIFKIPGALTIMIPRFLRLKEWAYAGIVFDLSGAVASFAACRQWGDSIAPLSLLCLAIASWALRPVSRTLGALSPAGGQKRNSSATSI
;
A
#
# COMPACT_ATOMS: atom_id res chain seq x y z
N MET A 1 16.70 -7.84 -4.52
CA MET A 1 16.79 -6.53 -5.20
C MET A 1 15.43 -6.05 -5.66
N LEU A 2 14.70 -6.81 -6.48
CA LEU A 2 13.42 -6.38 -7.10
C LEU A 2 12.34 -6.00 -6.08
N TYR A 3 12.19 -6.78 -5.00
CA TYR A 3 11.26 -6.47 -3.91
C TYR A 3 11.50 -5.07 -3.31
N TRP A 4 12.74 -4.76 -2.97
CA TRP A 4 13.06 -3.48 -2.35
C TRP A 4 12.84 -2.30 -3.30
N ALA A 5 13.19 -2.47 -4.58
CA ALA A 5 12.94 -1.46 -5.58
C ALA A 5 11.43 -1.17 -5.73
N ALA A 6 10.62 -2.22 -5.90
CA ALA A 6 9.17 -2.07 -5.99
C ALA A 6 8.56 -1.47 -4.71
N THR A 7 8.96 -1.96 -3.54
CA THR A 7 8.46 -1.46 -2.25
C THR A 7 8.81 0.01 -2.04
N SER A 8 10.06 0.42 -2.37
CA SER A 8 10.49 1.81 -2.22
C SER A 8 9.72 2.75 -3.14
N VAL A 9 9.47 2.35 -4.38
CA VAL A 9 8.67 3.15 -5.33
C VAL A 9 7.24 3.30 -4.82
N VAL A 10 6.59 2.20 -4.42
CA VAL A 10 5.23 2.22 -3.88
C VAL A 10 5.15 3.07 -2.61
N ALA A 11 6.12 2.91 -1.68
CA ALA A 11 6.14 3.67 -0.45
C ALA A 11 6.33 5.18 -0.69
N LEU A 12 7.27 5.53 -1.58
CA LEU A 12 7.56 6.93 -1.90
C LEU A 12 6.36 7.59 -2.59
N GLU A 13 5.76 6.92 -3.57
CA GLU A 13 4.60 7.43 -4.28
C GLU A 13 3.40 7.59 -3.33
N THR A 14 3.09 6.56 -2.53
CA THR A 14 2.00 6.62 -1.55
C THR A 14 2.23 7.72 -0.51
N PHE A 15 3.46 7.92 -0.07
CA PHE A 15 3.80 8.98 0.87
C PHE A 15 3.63 10.37 0.25
N LEU A 16 4.22 10.60 -0.92
CA LEU A 16 4.11 11.88 -1.64
C LEU A 16 2.66 12.17 -2.03
N GLY A 17 1.94 11.17 -2.53
CA GLY A 17 0.52 11.29 -2.80
C GLY A 17 -0.29 11.66 -1.57
N GLY A 18 0.00 11.05 -0.41
CA GLY A 18 -0.64 11.40 0.85
C GLY A 18 -0.36 12.85 1.29
N VAL A 19 0.85 13.36 1.09
CA VAL A 19 1.19 14.76 1.36
C VAL A 19 0.45 15.71 0.41
N VAL A 20 0.40 15.38 -0.88
CA VAL A 20 -0.33 16.14 -1.89
C VAL A 20 -1.83 16.18 -1.57
N ASP A 21 -2.41 15.04 -1.18
CA ASP A 21 -3.81 14.93 -0.79
C ASP A 21 -4.12 15.83 0.42
N LEU A 22 -3.29 15.78 1.49
CA LEU A 22 -3.48 16.62 2.69
C LEU A 22 -3.31 18.11 2.43
N THR A 23 -2.41 18.47 1.54
CA THR A 23 -2.14 19.88 1.20
C THR A 23 -3.01 20.39 0.05
N HIS A 24 -3.92 19.53 -0.46
CA HIS A 24 -4.80 19.85 -1.60
C HIS A 24 -4.00 20.32 -2.83
N GLY A 25 -2.82 19.76 -3.05
CA GLY A 25 -1.94 20.09 -4.17
C GLY A 25 -1.13 21.39 -4.01
N ARG A 26 -1.18 22.04 -2.84
CA ARG A 26 -0.48 23.33 -2.61
C ARG A 26 1.04 23.21 -2.45
N THR A 27 1.59 22.02 -2.40
CA THR A 27 3.03 21.80 -2.13
C THR A 27 3.94 22.08 -3.32
N GLY A 28 3.42 22.30 -4.51
CA GLY A 28 4.25 22.47 -5.73
C GLY A 28 5.13 21.27 -6.10
N VAL A 29 4.98 20.14 -5.40
CA VAL A 29 5.81 18.93 -5.60
C VAL A 29 5.39 18.16 -6.87
N VAL A 30 4.17 18.37 -7.34
CA VAL A 30 3.64 17.70 -8.52
C VAL A 30 3.18 18.76 -9.54
N SER A 31 3.79 18.73 -10.71
CA SER A 31 3.34 19.52 -11.86
C SER A 31 2.21 18.77 -12.55
N GLY A 32 0.97 19.22 -12.36
CA GLY A 32 -0.21 18.58 -12.97
C GLY A 32 -1.48 19.33 -12.57
N PRO A 33 -2.66 18.91 -13.06
CA PRO A 33 -3.92 19.45 -12.58
C PRO A 33 -3.99 19.28 -11.07
N PHE A 34 -4.47 20.31 -10.39
CA PHE A 34 -4.58 20.25 -8.92
C PHE A 34 -5.40 19.01 -8.55
N VAL A 35 -4.91 18.24 -7.58
CA VAL A 35 -5.59 17.02 -7.12
C VAL A 35 -7.06 17.28 -6.75
N THR A 36 -7.39 18.49 -6.33
CA THR A 36 -8.75 18.97 -6.09
C THR A 36 -9.61 18.98 -7.35
N GLU A 37 -9.06 19.37 -8.50
CA GLU A 37 -9.77 19.38 -9.79
C GLU A 37 -10.04 17.94 -10.25
N VAL A 38 -9.06 17.05 -10.09
CA VAL A 38 -9.22 15.63 -10.41
C VAL A 38 -10.35 15.02 -9.58
N VAL A 39 -10.32 15.20 -8.26
CA VAL A 39 -11.31 14.61 -7.36
C VAL A 39 -12.73 15.16 -7.63
N THR A 40 -12.86 16.46 -7.89
CA THR A 40 -14.15 17.06 -8.23
C THR A 40 -14.66 16.64 -9.60
N SER A 41 -13.77 16.43 -10.58
CA SER A 41 -14.16 15.91 -11.91
C SER A 41 -14.70 14.47 -11.85
N LEU A 42 -14.25 13.70 -10.84
CA LEU A 42 -14.75 12.37 -10.53
C LEU A 42 -16.05 12.38 -9.71
N GLY A 43 -16.54 13.55 -9.31
CA GLY A 43 -17.77 13.72 -8.54
C GLY A 43 -17.61 13.57 -7.03
N TYR A 44 -16.38 13.53 -6.52
CA TYR A 44 -16.12 13.42 -5.08
C TYR A 44 -15.97 14.80 -4.42
N PRO A 45 -16.40 14.95 -3.16
CA PRO A 45 -16.15 16.15 -2.40
C PRO A 45 -14.67 16.29 -1.99
N VAL A 46 -14.15 17.50 -1.96
CA VAL A 46 -12.73 17.79 -1.69
C VAL A 46 -12.24 17.23 -0.35
N TYR A 47 -13.10 17.15 0.68
CA TYR A 47 -12.69 16.64 1.99
C TYR A 47 -12.21 15.19 1.97
N ILE A 48 -12.57 14.40 0.93
CA ILE A 48 -12.11 13.00 0.81
C ILE A 48 -10.58 12.90 0.70
N LEU A 49 -9.94 13.93 0.12
CA LEU A 49 -8.48 14.02 0.03
C LEU A 49 -7.83 14.02 1.42
N ALA A 50 -8.40 14.75 2.37
CA ALA A 50 -7.88 14.76 3.74
C ALA A 50 -7.98 13.36 4.38
N ILE A 51 -9.08 12.65 4.16
CA ILE A 51 -9.27 11.29 4.68
C ILE A 51 -8.23 10.34 4.06
N ILE A 52 -8.10 10.34 2.73
CA ILE A 52 -7.17 9.48 2.00
C ILE A 52 -5.72 9.79 2.42
N GLY A 53 -5.34 11.08 2.48
CA GLY A 53 -3.99 11.50 2.84
C GLY A 53 -3.58 11.09 4.26
N ILE A 54 -4.51 11.19 5.23
CA ILE A 54 -4.27 10.74 6.62
C ILE A 54 -3.95 9.24 6.66
N PHE A 55 -4.55 8.41 5.83
CA PHE A 55 -4.29 6.98 5.79
C PHE A 55 -3.09 6.59 4.92
N LYS A 56 -2.83 7.33 3.85
CA LYS A 56 -1.68 7.08 2.95
C LYS A 56 -0.34 7.23 3.65
N ILE A 57 -0.15 8.27 4.44
CA ILE A 57 1.13 8.55 5.11
C ILE A 57 1.54 7.42 6.07
N PRO A 58 0.74 7.01 7.06
CA PRO A 58 1.10 5.90 7.94
C PRO A 58 1.15 4.56 7.19
N GLY A 59 0.34 4.38 6.14
CA GLY A 59 0.41 3.21 5.28
C GLY A 59 1.77 3.07 4.60
N ALA A 60 2.27 4.14 3.97
CA ALA A 60 3.58 4.19 3.33
C ALA A 60 4.72 3.91 4.32
N LEU A 61 4.67 4.51 5.51
CA LEU A 61 5.67 4.28 6.55
C LEU A 61 5.64 2.81 7.03
N THR A 62 4.46 2.24 7.18
CA THR A 62 4.29 0.87 7.67
C THR A 62 4.92 -0.17 6.75
N ILE A 63 4.80 -0.02 5.41
CA ILE A 63 5.41 -0.98 4.48
C ILE A 63 6.93 -0.94 4.50
N MET A 64 7.54 0.17 4.89
CA MET A 64 9.00 0.31 5.04
C MET A 64 9.52 -0.33 6.33
N ILE A 65 8.78 -0.29 7.44
CA ILE A 65 9.25 -0.76 8.75
C ILE A 65 9.28 -2.30 8.80
N PRO A 66 10.38 -2.96 9.19
CA PRO A 66 10.50 -4.42 9.10
C PRO A 66 9.73 -5.22 10.15
N ARG A 67 9.32 -4.63 11.26
CA ARG A 67 8.86 -5.34 12.47
C ARG A 67 7.36 -5.65 12.54
N PHE A 68 6.51 -4.91 11.86
CA PHE A 68 5.04 -5.02 12.03
C PHE A 68 4.40 -5.81 10.88
N LEU A 69 4.51 -7.15 10.91
CA LEU A 69 4.03 -8.01 9.82
C LEU A 69 2.52 -7.87 9.58
N ARG A 70 1.71 -7.88 10.64
CA ARG A 70 0.25 -7.72 10.52
C ARG A 70 -0.15 -6.35 9.97
N LEU A 71 0.51 -5.30 10.46
CA LEU A 71 0.23 -3.94 10.03
C LEU A 71 0.60 -3.72 8.55
N LYS A 72 1.63 -4.43 8.05
CA LYS A 72 1.98 -4.44 6.63
C LYS A 72 0.90 -5.02 5.74
N GLU A 73 0.27 -6.12 6.15
CA GLU A 73 -0.85 -6.68 5.39
C GLU A 73 -1.98 -5.67 5.27
N TRP A 74 -2.31 -5.00 6.37
CA TRP A 74 -3.34 -3.95 6.37
C TRP A 74 -2.94 -2.75 5.50
N ALA A 75 -1.66 -2.33 5.56
CA ALA A 75 -1.15 -1.23 4.74
C ALA A 75 -1.20 -1.58 3.24
N TYR A 76 -0.75 -2.78 2.84
CA TYR A 76 -0.86 -3.21 1.45
C TYR A 76 -2.32 -3.34 1.00
N ALA A 77 -3.20 -3.89 1.84
CA ALA A 77 -4.62 -3.94 1.54
C ALA A 77 -5.20 -2.53 1.32
N GLY A 78 -4.88 -1.59 2.20
CA GLY A 78 -5.30 -0.19 2.06
C GLY A 78 -4.82 0.45 0.76
N ILE A 79 -3.54 0.27 0.41
CA ILE A 79 -2.96 0.79 -0.85
C ILE A 79 -3.65 0.15 -2.07
N VAL A 80 -3.88 -1.14 -2.04
CA VAL A 80 -4.57 -1.85 -3.14
C VAL A 80 -6.01 -1.36 -3.29
N PHE A 81 -6.74 -1.16 -2.19
CA PHE A 81 -8.10 -0.62 -2.24
C PHE A 81 -8.15 0.83 -2.73
N ASP A 82 -7.24 1.69 -2.27
CA ASP A 82 -7.14 3.08 -2.71
C ASP A 82 -6.89 3.17 -4.23
N LEU A 83 -5.87 2.46 -4.71
CA LEU A 83 -5.52 2.44 -6.14
C LEU A 83 -6.61 1.79 -7.00
N SER A 84 -7.24 0.71 -6.52
CA SER A 84 -8.38 0.08 -7.21
C SER A 84 -9.57 1.01 -7.28
N GLY A 85 -9.85 1.75 -6.21
CA GLY A 85 -10.89 2.77 -6.16
C GLY A 85 -10.61 3.89 -7.17
N ALA A 86 -9.38 4.37 -7.27
CA ALA A 86 -8.98 5.37 -8.24
C ALA A 86 -9.18 4.87 -9.68
N VAL A 87 -8.70 3.66 -10.01
CA VAL A 87 -8.91 3.04 -11.33
C VAL A 87 -10.39 2.94 -11.68
N ALA A 88 -11.21 2.44 -10.75
CA ALA A 88 -12.65 2.29 -10.94
C ALA A 88 -13.34 3.64 -11.14
N SER A 89 -12.94 4.68 -10.39
CA SER A 89 -13.49 6.03 -10.51
C SER A 89 -13.20 6.66 -11.87
N PHE A 90 -11.94 6.59 -12.34
CA PHE A 90 -11.58 7.07 -13.67
C PHE A 90 -12.31 6.29 -14.77
N ALA A 91 -12.42 4.97 -14.65
CA ALA A 91 -13.15 4.14 -15.60
C ALA A 91 -14.65 4.49 -15.65
N ALA A 92 -15.28 4.72 -14.50
CA ALA A 92 -16.69 5.12 -14.42
C ALA A 92 -16.94 6.48 -15.09
N CYS A 93 -15.99 7.42 -14.96
CA CYS A 93 -16.03 8.72 -15.61
C CYS A 93 -15.53 8.71 -17.06
N ARG A 94 -15.21 7.54 -17.60
CA ARG A 94 -14.66 7.35 -18.97
C ARG A 94 -13.32 8.06 -19.22
N GLN A 95 -12.59 8.37 -18.17
CA GLN A 95 -11.26 8.98 -18.22
C GLN A 95 -10.17 7.90 -18.26
N TRP A 96 -10.18 7.08 -19.32
CA TRP A 96 -9.31 5.92 -19.44
C TRP A 96 -7.81 6.26 -19.47
N GLY A 97 -7.44 7.42 -20.01
CA GLY A 97 -6.07 7.89 -20.04
C GLY A 97 -5.50 8.08 -18.63
N ASP A 98 -6.29 8.64 -17.74
CA ASP A 98 -5.87 8.97 -16.37
C ASP A 98 -5.87 7.73 -15.46
N SER A 99 -6.58 6.66 -15.84
CA SER A 99 -6.57 5.40 -15.11
C SER A 99 -5.26 4.61 -15.23
N ILE A 100 -4.42 4.90 -16.23
CA ILE A 100 -3.17 4.18 -16.47
C ILE A 100 -2.18 4.34 -15.32
N ALA A 101 -2.06 5.53 -14.75
CA ALA A 101 -1.16 5.81 -13.64
C ALA A 101 -1.52 4.99 -12.37
N PRO A 102 -2.75 5.08 -11.82
CA PRO A 102 -3.10 4.26 -10.66
C PRO A 102 -3.12 2.75 -10.96
N LEU A 103 -3.42 2.34 -12.21
CA LEU A 103 -3.36 0.94 -12.60
C LEU A 103 -1.92 0.40 -12.57
N SER A 104 -0.96 1.14 -13.09
CA SER A 104 0.46 0.75 -13.07
C SER A 104 0.99 0.64 -11.64
N LEU A 105 0.61 1.56 -10.76
CA LEU A 105 0.96 1.54 -9.34
C LEU A 105 0.28 0.39 -8.61
N LEU A 106 -0.96 0.07 -8.95
CA LEU A 106 -1.67 -1.09 -8.41
C LEU A 106 -0.94 -2.39 -8.75
N CYS A 107 -0.54 -2.58 -10.00
CA CYS A 107 0.24 -3.74 -10.42
C CYS A 107 1.58 -3.80 -9.67
N LEU A 108 2.25 -2.66 -9.49
CA LEU A 108 3.50 -2.59 -8.76
C LEU A 108 3.33 -2.90 -7.26
N ALA A 109 2.24 -2.43 -6.65
CA ALA A 109 1.91 -2.71 -5.25
C ALA A 109 1.64 -4.22 -5.03
N ILE A 110 0.87 -4.84 -5.93
CA ILE A 110 0.61 -6.29 -5.90
C ILE A 110 1.92 -7.07 -6.12
N ALA A 111 2.75 -6.67 -7.08
CA ALA A 111 4.06 -7.29 -7.31
C ALA A 111 4.98 -7.15 -6.08
N SER A 112 5.03 -5.97 -5.47
CA SER A 112 5.78 -5.74 -4.23
C SER A 112 5.29 -6.64 -3.10
N TRP A 113 3.97 -6.78 -2.95
CA TRP A 113 3.38 -7.69 -1.96
C TRP A 113 3.74 -9.15 -2.23
N ALA A 114 3.65 -9.61 -3.48
CA ALA A 114 3.93 -10.99 -3.88
C ALA A 114 5.42 -11.37 -3.78
N LEU A 115 6.32 -10.42 -4.05
CA LEU A 115 7.77 -10.62 -4.03
C LEU A 115 8.39 -10.51 -2.63
N ARG A 116 7.58 -10.41 -1.57
CA ARG A 116 8.11 -10.29 -0.20
C ARG A 116 8.89 -11.54 0.20
N PRO A 117 10.07 -11.38 0.83
CA PRO A 117 10.81 -12.51 1.39
C PRO A 117 9.99 -13.18 2.50
N VAL A 118 10.19 -14.50 2.67
CA VAL A 118 9.49 -15.31 3.68
C VAL A 118 9.60 -14.73 5.09
N SER A 119 10.72 -14.11 5.44
CA SER A 119 10.93 -13.40 6.72
C SER A 119 10.00 -12.22 6.95
N ARG A 120 9.29 -11.76 5.93
CA ARG A 120 8.36 -10.62 5.96
C ARG A 120 6.91 -10.99 5.68
N THR A 121 6.60 -12.29 5.65
CA THR A 121 5.25 -12.83 5.52
C THR A 121 4.73 -13.31 6.88
N LEU A 122 3.41 -13.31 7.07
CA LEU A 122 2.80 -13.82 8.31
C LEU A 122 3.09 -15.30 8.55
N GLY A 123 3.35 -16.08 7.50
CA GLY A 123 3.72 -17.50 7.59
C GLY A 123 5.10 -17.75 8.21
N ALA A 124 5.95 -16.72 8.34
CA ALA A 124 7.22 -16.81 9.04
C ALA A 124 7.08 -16.83 10.57
N LEU A 125 5.89 -16.57 11.11
CA LEU A 125 5.54 -16.84 12.51
C LEU A 125 5.29 -18.33 12.63
N SER A 126 6.37 -19.12 12.54
CA SER A 126 6.35 -20.57 12.70
C SER A 126 5.74 -20.95 14.04
N PRO A 127 4.94 -22.03 14.14
CA PRO A 127 4.53 -22.56 15.42
C PRO A 127 5.78 -22.94 16.22
N ALA A 128 6.04 -22.21 17.27
CA ALA A 128 7.02 -22.58 18.27
C ALA A 128 6.60 -23.93 18.85
N GLY A 129 7.52 -24.88 18.88
CA GLY A 129 7.41 -26.06 19.70
C GLY A 129 6.91 -27.31 18.99
N GLY A 130 7.72 -27.88 18.12
CA GLY A 130 7.79 -29.32 18.05
C GLY A 130 8.16 -29.83 19.42
N GLN A 131 7.14 -30.26 20.17
CA GLN A 131 7.28 -31.01 21.42
C GLN A 131 8.24 -32.16 21.17
N LYS A 132 9.47 -32.08 21.65
CA LYS A 132 10.34 -33.23 21.87
C LYS A 132 9.58 -34.11 22.84
N ARG A 133 8.82 -35.07 22.35
CA ARG A 133 8.43 -36.24 23.14
C ARG A 133 9.73 -36.92 23.53
N ASN A 134 10.17 -36.67 24.75
CA ASN A 134 11.07 -37.55 25.46
C ASN A 134 10.40 -38.92 25.58
N SER A 135 10.74 -39.83 24.67
CA SER A 135 10.56 -41.24 24.94
C SER A 135 11.82 -41.76 25.65
N SER A 136 11.97 -41.36 26.88
CA SER A 136 12.87 -42.00 27.86
C SER A 136 12.01 -42.58 28.94
N ALA A 137 11.68 -43.79 28.78
CA ALA A 137 11.32 -44.80 29.77
C ALA A 137 10.95 -46.05 28.98
N THR A 138 11.60 -47.16 29.06
CA THR A 138 11.74 -47.98 30.24
C THR A 138 12.62 -49.13 29.82
N SER A 139 13.78 -49.24 30.39
CA SER A 139 14.50 -50.48 30.51
C SER A 139 14.33 -50.92 31.95
N ILE A 140 13.57 -51.98 32.20
CA ILE A 140 13.80 -52.99 33.23
C ILE A 140 13.30 -54.31 32.64
#